data_9f8c0937676418673202817d58d7850b
#
_entry.id   9f8c0937676418673202817d58d7850b
#
_cell.length_a   1.000
_cell.length_b   1.000
_cell.length_c   1.000
_cell.angle_alpha   90.00
_cell.angle_beta   90.00
_cell.angle_gamma   90.00
#
_symmetry.space_group_name_H-M   'P 1'
#
loop_
_entity.id
_entity.type
_entity.pdbx_description
1 polymer ?
#
loop_
_entity_poly.entity_id
_entity_poly.type
_entity_poly.pdbx_seq_one_letter_code
_entity_poly.pdbx_strand_id
1 'polypeptide(L)'
;MGLSERGAAEKAGLSASAIRNIREGKSQSPRLDTLRKLAPTLDVSPEWLAFGVGDDVRKAKIETAARAGQLMAVLGEVAAGRWLEVEQNADTSKYEAAPITPDPAYRREAQYGLVVRGTSLNLYAADGDILHCLDIAQSGRMPTTGELVIVEQIRDGGFLRERTAKAYHVGDNDMVELRAFSDDPRWDQPIYIPHRVYSHVLERGLVIEVVAVVLGAYRPRPKVPRR
;
A
#
# COMPACT_ATOMS: atom_id res chain seq x y z
N MET A 1 -16.30 -23.90 -14.82
CA MET A 1 -17.46 -23.19 -15.41
C MET A 1 -17.44 -21.77 -14.88
N GLY A 2 -17.27 -20.78 -15.77
CA GLY A 2 -17.27 -19.35 -15.38
C GLY A 2 -18.68 -18.87 -15.07
N LEU A 3 -18.80 -17.96 -14.11
CA LEU A 3 -20.07 -17.28 -13.82
C LEU A 3 -20.42 -16.36 -15.00
N SER A 4 -21.71 -16.30 -15.38
CA SER A 4 -22.19 -15.26 -16.30
C SER A 4 -22.19 -13.90 -15.59
N GLU A 5 -22.15 -12.78 -16.34
CA GLU A 5 -22.23 -11.42 -15.78
C GLU A 5 -23.41 -11.25 -14.84
N ARG A 6 -24.56 -11.77 -15.22
CA ARG A 6 -25.77 -11.77 -14.40
C ARG A 6 -25.57 -12.59 -13.12
N GLY A 7 -25.05 -13.80 -13.22
CA GLY A 7 -24.82 -14.67 -12.08
C GLY A 7 -23.78 -14.09 -11.09
N ALA A 8 -22.73 -13.42 -11.61
CA ALA A 8 -21.75 -12.75 -10.77
C ALA A 8 -22.37 -11.53 -10.05
N ALA A 9 -23.19 -10.73 -10.73
CA ALA A 9 -23.88 -9.59 -10.11
C ALA A 9 -24.85 -10.05 -9.01
N GLU A 10 -25.67 -11.06 -9.27
CA GLU A 10 -26.61 -11.62 -8.30
C GLU A 10 -25.89 -12.24 -7.09
N LYS A 11 -24.79 -12.97 -7.31
CA LYS A 11 -23.95 -13.52 -6.23
C LYS A 11 -23.30 -12.45 -5.36
N ALA A 12 -22.98 -11.31 -5.96
CA ALA A 12 -22.46 -10.12 -5.23
C ALA A 12 -23.57 -9.30 -4.54
N GLY A 13 -24.82 -9.70 -4.59
CA GLY A 13 -25.95 -8.98 -4.01
C GLY A 13 -26.26 -7.66 -4.73
N LEU A 14 -26.01 -7.61 -6.04
CA LEU A 14 -26.28 -6.45 -6.90
C LEU A 14 -27.40 -6.76 -7.91
N SER A 15 -27.87 -5.71 -8.58
CA SER A 15 -28.85 -5.88 -9.66
C SER A 15 -28.26 -6.73 -10.79
N ALA A 16 -29.06 -7.56 -11.44
CA ALA A 16 -28.67 -8.45 -12.54
C ALA A 16 -27.99 -7.73 -13.72
N SER A 17 -28.21 -6.43 -13.88
CA SER A 17 -27.61 -5.58 -14.92
C SER A 17 -26.39 -4.79 -14.48
N ALA A 18 -25.94 -4.90 -13.22
CA ALA A 18 -24.89 -4.07 -12.67
C ALA A 18 -23.57 -4.18 -13.46
N ILE A 19 -23.09 -5.40 -13.70
CA ILE A 19 -21.83 -5.62 -14.45
C ILE A 19 -21.98 -5.14 -15.90
N ARG A 20 -23.12 -5.45 -16.55
CA ARG A 20 -23.38 -5.00 -17.92
C ARG A 20 -23.34 -3.48 -18.02
N ASN A 21 -23.99 -2.76 -17.08
CA ASN A 21 -24.00 -1.30 -17.09
C ASN A 21 -22.63 -0.68 -16.93
N ILE A 22 -21.75 -1.30 -16.13
CA ILE A 22 -20.34 -0.89 -16.00
C ILE A 22 -19.60 -1.12 -17.33
N ARG A 23 -19.69 -2.30 -17.90
CA ARG A 23 -19.01 -2.67 -19.16
C ARG A 23 -19.48 -1.81 -20.35
N GLU A 24 -20.76 -1.49 -20.42
CA GLU A 24 -21.35 -0.68 -21.50
C GLU A 24 -21.15 0.84 -21.26
N GLY A 25 -20.42 1.24 -20.21
CA GLY A 25 -20.15 2.64 -19.91
C GLY A 25 -21.39 3.44 -19.43
N LYS A 26 -22.53 2.77 -19.16
CA LYS A 26 -23.72 3.39 -18.58
C LYS A 26 -23.49 3.82 -17.14
N SER A 27 -22.55 3.19 -16.45
CA SER A 27 -22.05 3.56 -15.14
C SER A 27 -20.56 3.85 -15.27
N GLN A 28 -20.21 5.10 -15.57
CA GLN A 28 -18.83 5.54 -15.81
C GLN A 28 -17.98 5.60 -14.52
N SER A 29 -18.63 5.69 -13.35
CA SER A 29 -17.98 5.68 -12.04
C SER A 29 -18.79 4.80 -11.10
N PRO A 30 -18.60 3.47 -11.11
CA PRO A 30 -19.25 2.58 -10.16
C PRO A 30 -18.88 2.99 -8.74
N ARG A 31 -19.88 3.03 -7.84
CA ARG A 31 -19.61 3.33 -6.42
C ARG A 31 -18.66 2.28 -5.83
N LEU A 32 -17.78 2.71 -4.95
CA LEU A 32 -16.82 1.84 -4.27
C LEU A 32 -17.51 0.64 -3.58
N ASP A 33 -18.68 0.83 -3.00
CA ASP A 33 -19.48 -0.26 -2.43
C ASP A 33 -19.89 -1.32 -3.48
N THR A 34 -20.16 -0.92 -4.70
CA THR A 34 -20.46 -1.85 -5.81
C THR A 34 -19.23 -2.66 -6.15
N LEU A 35 -18.06 -2.02 -6.21
CA LEU A 35 -16.78 -2.69 -6.49
C LEU A 35 -16.38 -3.62 -5.35
N ARG A 36 -16.54 -3.21 -4.09
CA ARG A 36 -16.28 -4.06 -2.91
C ARG A 36 -17.14 -5.31 -2.86
N LYS A 37 -18.41 -5.22 -3.33
CA LYS A 37 -19.30 -6.38 -3.41
C LYS A 37 -18.94 -7.31 -4.56
N LEU A 38 -18.52 -6.76 -5.71
CA LEU A 38 -18.13 -7.55 -6.89
C LEU A 38 -16.78 -8.23 -6.74
N ALA A 39 -15.81 -7.57 -6.14
CA ALA A 39 -14.42 -7.99 -6.07
C ALA A 39 -14.24 -9.44 -5.54
N PRO A 40 -14.85 -9.86 -4.40
CA PRO A 40 -14.73 -11.24 -3.92
C PRO A 40 -15.38 -12.27 -4.85
N THR A 41 -16.41 -11.88 -5.60
CA THR A 41 -17.10 -12.78 -6.54
C THR A 41 -16.27 -13.02 -7.80
N LEU A 42 -15.41 -12.05 -8.15
CA LEU A 42 -14.53 -12.09 -9.32
C LEU A 42 -13.10 -12.54 -8.95
N ASP A 43 -12.85 -12.81 -7.66
CA ASP A 43 -11.53 -13.19 -7.11
C ASP A 43 -10.43 -12.16 -7.42
N VAL A 44 -10.78 -10.88 -7.27
CA VAL A 44 -9.88 -9.72 -7.45
C VAL A 44 -10.03 -8.74 -6.30
N SER A 45 -9.07 -7.82 -6.15
CA SER A 45 -9.22 -6.73 -5.18
C SER A 45 -10.17 -5.64 -5.69
N PRO A 46 -10.87 -4.91 -4.80
CA PRO A 46 -11.68 -3.76 -5.18
C PRO A 46 -10.89 -2.69 -5.96
N GLU A 47 -9.63 -2.50 -5.60
CA GLU A 47 -8.69 -1.58 -6.24
C GLU A 47 -8.37 -2.01 -7.68
N TRP A 48 -8.15 -3.31 -7.89
CA TRP A 48 -7.97 -3.83 -9.24
C TRP A 48 -9.22 -3.62 -10.10
N LEU A 49 -10.38 -3.87 -9.52
CA LEU A 49 -11.64 -3.71 -10.24
C LEU A 49 -11.94 -2.24 -10.57
N ALA A 50 -11.51 -1.31 -9.71
CA ALA A 50 -11.71 0.13 -9.89
C ALA A 50 -10.73 0.76 -10.87
N PHE A 51 -9.46 0.36 -10.79
CA PHE A 51 -8.35 1.12 -11.37
C PHE A 51 -7.38 0.26 -12.19
N GLY A 52 -7.65 -1.04 -12.33
CA GLY A 52 -6.73 -1.99 -12.99
C GLY A 52 -5.43 -2.21 -12.21
N VAL A 53 -5.39 -1.80 -10.95
CA VAL A 53 -4.23 -1.88 -10.07
C VAL A 53 -4.58 -2.65 -8.81
N GLY A 54 -3.68 -3.49 -8.36
CA GLY A 54 -3.93 -4.32 -7.19
C GLY A 54 -2.89 -5.43 -7.08
N ASP A 55 -3.22 -6.39 -6.25
CA ASP A 55 -2.34 -7.50 -5.92
C ASP A 55 -1.79 -8.25 -7.14
N ASP A 56 -2.54 -8.34 -8.24
CA ASP A 56 -2.09 -9.03 -9.45
C ASP A 56 -0.94 -8.30 -10.15
N VAL A 57 -1.02 -6.97 -10.30
CA VAL A 57 0.07 -6.16 -10.90
C VAL A 57 1.28 -6.16 -9.98
N ARG A 58 1.04 -6.00 -8.67
CA ARG A 58 2.07 -6.10 -7.64
C ARG A 58 2.76 -7.46 -7.66
N LYS A 59 1.97 -8.55 -7.67
CA LYS A 59 2.46 -9.92 -7.72
C LYS A 59 3.27 -10.19 -8.98
N ALA A 60 2.78 -9.79 -10.16
CA ALA A 60 3.51 -9.93 -11.41
C ALA A 60 4.84 -9.19 -11.41
N LYS A 61 4.90 -7.98 -10.81
CA LYS A 61 6.16 -7.23 -10.70
C LYS A 61 7.14 -7.89 -9.74
N ILE A 62 6.68 -8.40 -8.61
CA ILE A 62 7.51 -9.15 -7.65
C ILE A 62 8.06 -10.43 -8.31
N GLU A 63 7.23 -11.18 -9.03
CA GLU A 63 7.64 -12.38 -9.75
C GLU A 63 8.67 -12.06 -10.86
N THR A 64 8.47 -10.96 -11.59
CA THR A 64 9.43 -10.51 -12.62
C THR A 64 10.77 -10.14 -12.00
N ALA A 65 10.78 -9.39 -10.89
CA ALA A 65 11.99 -9.07 -10.16
C ALA A 65 12.66 -10.33 -9.59
N ALA A 66 11.86 -11.30 -9.13
CA ALA A 66 12.36 -12.59 -8.65
C ALA A 66 13.07 -13.40 -9.73
N ARG A 67 12.56 -13.39 -10.97
CA ARG A 67 13.19 -14.05 -12.13
C ARG A 67 14.48 -13.38 -12.57
N ALA A 68 14.63 -12.07 -12.36
CA ALA A 68 15.85 -11.29 -12.66
C ALA A 68 16.99 -11.48 -11.66
N GLY A 69 16.90 -12.47 -10.77
CA GLY A 69 17.91 -12.75 -9.75
C GLY A 69 17.54 -12.19 -8.38
N GLN A 70 18.54 -11.85 -7.56
CA GLN A 70 18.36 -11.43 -6.15
C GLN A 70 17.85 -9.97 -5.97
N LEU A 71 17.14 -9.43 -6.95
CA LEU A 71 16.62 -8.07 -6.88
C LEU A 71 15.23 -8.06 -6.22
N MET A 72 14.97 -6.99 -5.45
CA MET A 72 13.66 -6.72 -4.85
C MET A 72 12.87 -5.74 -5.70
N ALA A 73 11.60 -6.04 -5.97
CA ALA A 73 10.71 -5.13 -6.67
C ALA A 73 10.48 -3.86 -5.83
N VAL A 74 10.63 -2.67 -6.44
CA VAL A 74 10.26 -1.40 -5.84
C VAL A 74 8.87 -1.02 -6.34
N LEU A 75 7.92 -0.89 -5.42
CA LEU A 75 6.50 -0.75 -5.75
C LEU A 75 5.95 0.68 -5.60
N GLY A 76 6.80 1.65 -5.28
CA GLY A 76 6.36 3.04 -5.12
C GLY A 76 7.23 3.83 -4.17
N GLU A 77 6.63 4.85 -3.58
CA GLU A 77 7.27 5.79 -2.65
C GLU A 77 6.52 5.88 -1.33
N VAL A 78 7.23 6.36 -0.31
CA VAL A 78 6.68 6.89 0.94
C VAL A 78 7.03 8.37 1.03
N ALA A 79 6.01 9.22 1.20
CA ALA A 79 6.17 10.66 1.23
C ALA A 79 5.06 11.31 2.09
N ALA A 80 5.39 11.77 3.29
CA ALA A 80 4.42 12.48 4.13
C ALA A 80 3.97 13.80 3.48
N GLY A 81 2.69 14.12 3.60
CA GLY A 81 2.08 15.31 3.02
C GLY A 81 1.82 15.22 1.51
N ARG A 82 2.12 14.08 0.87
CA ARG A 82 1.91 13.88 -0.57
C ARG A 82 0.71 12.99 -0.83
N TRP A 83 -0.41 13.61 -1.09
CA TRP A 83 -1.63 12.95 -1.52
C TRP A 83 -1.59 12.72 -3.03
N LEU A 84 -1.71 11.47 -3.44
CA LEU A 84 -1.72 11.07 -4.85
C LEU A 84 -3.05 10.40 -5.19
N GLU A 85 -3.50 10.59 -6.40
CA GLU A 85 -4.57 9.76 -6.96
C GLU A 85 -4.11 8.31 -7.02
N VAL A 86 -5.02 7.39 -6.79
CA VAL A 86 -4.69 5.94 -6.73
C VAL A 86 -4.08 5.47 -8.05
N GLU A 87 -4.53 5.99 -9.18
CA GLU A 87 -3.95 5.69 -10.50
C GLU A 87 -2.46 6.08 -10.59
N GLN A 88 -2.07 7.24 -10.02
CA GLN A 88 -0.68 7.69 -10.01
C GLN A 88 0.21 6.86 -9.08
N ASN A 89 -0.36 6.35 -7.98
CA ASN A 89 0.33 5.43 -7.07
C ASN A 89 0.57 4.05 -7.70
N ALA A 90 -0.22 3.69 -8.67
CA ALA A 90 -0.20 2.38 -9.32
C ALA A 90 0.88 2.23 -10.37
N ASP A 91 1.36 3.33 -10.97
CA ASP A 91 2.47 3.27 -11.93
C ASP A 91 3.78 2.95 -11.24
N THR A 92 4.04 1.64 -11.13
CA THR A 92 5.29 1.12 -10.59
C THR A 92 6.38 0.96 -11.65
N SER A 93 6.09 1.20 -12.93
CA SER A 93 7.01 0.99 -14.05
C SER A 93 8.25 1.90 -13.98
N LYS A 94 8.12 3.06 -13.36
CA LYS A 94 9.19 4.05 -13.17
C LYS A 94 10.26 3.66 -12.14
N TYR A 95 10.04 2.61 -11.35
CA TYR A 95 10.99 2.19 -10.32
C TYR A 95 11.78 0.96 -10.78
N GLU A 96 13.11 1.08 -10.79
CA GLU A 96 14.01 -0.05 -11.00
C GLU A 96 14.00 -0.97 -9.76
N ALA A 97 14.20 -2.28 -9.99
CA ALA A 97 14.34 -3.22 -8.88
C ALA A 97 15.63 -2.94 -8.09
N ALA A 98 15.57 -3.07 -6.77
CA ALA A 98 16.68 -2.78 -5.87
C ALA A 98 17.50 -4.04 -5.54
N PRO A 99 18.82 -3.93 -5.35
CA PRO A 99 19.67 -5.05 -4.96
C PRO A 99 19.56 -5.33 -3.45
N ILE A 100 18.35 -5.64 -3.02
CA ILE A 100 18.03 -6.00 -1.64
C ILE A 100 17.70 -7.49 -1.62
N THR A 101 18.41 -8.23 -0.78
CA THR A 101 18.14 -9.66 -0.57
C THR A 101 16.90 -9.81 0.32
N PRO A 102 15.87 -10.54 -0.12
CA PRO A 102 14.71 -10.83 0.72
C PRO A 102 15.13 -11.58 2.00
N ASP A 103 14.47 -11.27 3.11
CA ASP A 103 14.63 -11.99 4.37
C ASP A 103 14.08 -13.43 4.20
N PRO A 104 14.90 -14.48 4.41
CA PRO A 104 14.49 -15.87 4.22
C PRO A 104 13.43 -16.34 5.23
N ALA A 105 13.21 -15.61 6.33
CA ALA A 105 12.17 -15.93 7.32
C ALA A 105 10.75 -15.71 6.78
N TYR A 106 10.62 -14.95 5.68
CA TYR A 106 9.33 -14.59 5.10
C TYR A 106 9.26 -14.95 3.63
N ARG A 107 8.05 -15.19 3.15
CA ARG A 107 7.82 -15.43 1.73
C ARG A 107 8.26 -14.23 0.90
N ARG A 108 8.95 -14.50 -0.21
CA ARG A 108 9.48 -13.46 -1.10
C ARG A 108 8.39 -12.53 -1.64
N GLU A 109 7.21 -13.10 -1.91
CA GLU A 109 6.06 -12.39 -2.48
C GLU A 109 5.48 -11.36 -1.51
N ALA A 110 5.71 -11.54 -0.21
CA ALA A 110 5.31 -10.60 0.82
C ALA A 110 6.29 -9.41 0.99
N GLN A 111 7.42 -9.41 0.29
CA GLN A 111 8.50 -8.44 0.48
C GLN A 111 8.66 -7.53 -0.74
N TYR A 112 8.85 -6.23 -0.50
CA TYR A 112 8.99 -5.23 -1.55
C TYR A 112 9.73 -3.98 -1.05
N GLY A 113 10.18 -3.16 -2.01
CA GLY A 113 10.84 -1.89 -1.74
C GLY A 113 9.89 -0.69 -1.90
N LEU A 114 10.12 0.36 -1.09
CA LEU A 114 9.52 1.69 -1.27
C LEU A 114 10.61 2.76 -1.19
N VAL A 115 10.61 3.71 -2.13
CA VAL A 115 11.57 4.83 -2.12
C VAL A 115 11.13 5.88 -1.11
N VAL A 116 12.04 6.32 -0.25
CA VAL A 116 11.81 7.42 0.70
C VAL A 116 11.82 8.76 -0.05
N ARG A 117 10.84 9.62 0.23
CA ARG A 117 10.78 10.99 -0.26
C ARG A 117 10.57 11.97 0.88
N GLY A 118 11.39 13.02 0.88
CA GLY A 118 11.31 14.09 1.88
C GLY A 118 11.97 13.75 3.21
N THR A 119 11.51 14.44 4.27
CA THR A 119 12.19 14.48 5.58
C THR A 119 11.45 13.78 6.72
N SER A 120 10.25 13.24 6.48
CA SER A 120 9.42 12.67 7.56
C SER A 120 10.02 11.40 8.23
N LEU A 121 11.12 10.90 7.68
CA LEU A 121 11.83 9.71 8.15
C LEU A 121 13.34 9.95 8.29
N ASN A 122 13.80 11.20 8.32
CA ASN A 122 15.20 11.57 8.19
C ASN A 122 16.12 11.10 9.34
N LEU A 123 15.57 10.72 10.48
CA LEU A 123 16.32 10.08 11.58
C LEU A 123 16.61 8.59 11.34
N TYR A 124 16.00 7.98 10.31
CA TYR A 124 16.20 6.58 9.97
C TYR A 124 16.69 6.38 8.53
N ALA A 125 16.05 7.02 7.55
CA ALA A 125 16.35 6.89 6.13
C ALA A 125 16.29 8.26 5.46
N ALA A 126 17.22 8.52 4.53
CA ALA A 126 17.29 9.76 3.77
C ALA A 126 16.40 9.71 2.53
N ASP A 127 16.14 10.89 1.95
CA ASP A 127 15.51 10.99 0.62
C ASP A 127 16.28 10.17 -0.42
N GLY A 128 15.57 9.32 -1.15
CA GLY A 128 16.14 8.40 -2.14
C GLY A 128 16.57 7.03 -1.60
N ASP A 129 16.63 6.82 -0.28
CA ASP A 129 16.82 5.49 0.30
C ASP A 129 15.62 4.59 -0.03
N ILE A 130 15.82 3.27 0.00
CA ILE A 130 14.76 2.30 -0.28
C ILE A 130 14.46 1.50 0.98
N LEU A 131 13.24 1.57 1.48
CA LEU A 131 12.77 0.74 2.59
C LEU A 131 12.50 -0.68 2.10
N HIS A 132 12.97 -1.67 2.86
CA HIS A 132 12.61 -3.07 2.73
C HIS A 132 11.33 -3.31 3.54
N CYS A 133 10.23 -3.55 2.89
CA CYS A 133 8.90 -3.68 3.48
C CYS A 133 8.41 -5.12 3.45
N LEU A 134 7.76 -5.53 4.53
CA LEU A 134 7.06 -6.81 4.66
C LEU A 134 5.56 -6.55 4.77
N ASP A 135 4.80 -7.02 3.81
CA ASP A 135 3.35 -6.91 3.77
C ASP A 135 2.69 -7.65 4.93
N ILE A 136 1.84 -6.95 5.69
CA ILE A 136 1.15 -7.52 6.86
C ILE A 136 0.13 -8.56 6.43
N ALA A 137 -0.68 -8.27 5.40
CA ALA A 137 -1.74 -9.16 4.96
C ALA A 137 -1.20 -10.48 4.40
N GLN A 138 -0.05 -10.42 3.67
CA GLN A 138 0.55 -11.61 3.06
C GLN A 138 1.43 -12.41 4.02
N SER A 139 2.08 -11.74 4.98
CA SER A 139 2.98 -12.40 5.94
C SER A 139 2.28 -12.87 7.20
N GLY A 140 1.16 -12.24 7.56
CA GLY A 140 0.51 -12.42 8.86
C GLY A 140 1.31 -11.86 10.05
N ARG A 141 2.44 -11.18 9.78
CA ARG A 141 3.29 -10.60 10.82
C ARG A 141 2.71 -9.30 11.33
N MET A 142 2.50 -9.23 12.63
CA MET A 142 1.99 -8.06 13.32
C MET A 142 3.16 -7.15 13.76
N PRO A 143 3.03 -5.81 13.64
CA PRO A 143 4.04 -4.90 14.15
C PRO A 143 4.08 -4.91 15.68
N THR A 144 5.24 -4.61 16.24
CA THR A 144 5.48 -4.45 17.67
C THR A 144 5.99 -3.04 17.98
N THR A 145 5.85 -2.60 19.24
CA THR A 145 6.36 -1.29 19.70
C THR A 145 7.83 -1.12 19.35
N GLY A 146 8.18 0.02 18.78
CA GLY A 146 9.52 0.39 18.35
C GLY A 146 9.83 0.08 16.89
N GLU A 147 8.94 -0.59 16.17
CA GLU A 147 9.12 -0.86 14.75
C GLU A 147 8.63 0.30 13.87
N LEU A 148 9.21 0.40 12.69
CA LEU A 148 8.69 1.26 11.63
C LEU A 148 7.64 0.50 10.81
N VAL A 149 6.55 1.16 10.50
CA VAL A 149 5.45 0.63 9.68
C VAL A 149 5.14 1.55 8.52
N ILE A 150 4.60 0.98 7.46
CA ILE A 150 4.02 1.74 6.36
C ILE A 150 2.54 1.95 6.64
N VAL A 151 2.15 3.23 6.61
CA VAL A 151 0.79 3.68 6.85
C VAL A 151 0.24 4.27 5.57
N GLU A 152 -0.94 3.85 5.18
CA GLU A 152 -1.72 4.47 4.12
C GLU A 152 -2.88 5.23 4.74
N GLN A 153 -3.00 6.48 4.33
CA GLN A 153 -4.15 7.33 4.64
C GLN A 153 -4.97 7.45 3.37
N ILE A 154 -6.26 7.17 3.47
CA ILE A 154 -7.15 7.08 2.33
C ILE A 154 -8.34 8.01 2.58
N ARG A 155 -8.65 8.89 1.64
CA ARG A 155 -9.78 9.81 1.71
C ARG A 155 -10.54 9.89 0.38
N ASP A 156 -11.63 10.66 0.38
CA ASP A 156 -12.47 10.89 -0.77
C ASP A 156 -12.99 9.59 -1.41
N GLY A 157 -13.44 8.65 -0.55
CA GLY A 157 -13.98 7.37 -1.02
C GLY A 157 -12.94 6.42 -1.65
N GLY A 158 -11.65 6.66 -1.42
CA GLY A 158 -10.55 5.84 -1.96
C GLY A 158 -9.80 6.48 -3.12
N PHE A 159 -10.19 7.68 -3.57
CA PHE A 159 -9.54 8.34 -4.71
C PHE A 159 -8.18 8.93 -4.37
N LEU A 160 -7.99 9.41 -3.14
CA LEU A 160 -6.75 10.02 -2.70
C LEU A 160 -6.09 9.16 -1.64
N ARG A 161 -4.81 8.88 -1.83
CA ARG A 161 -3.99 8.08 -0.92
C ARG A 161 -2.67 8.78 -0.62
N GLU A 162 -2.34 8.85 0.66
CA GLU A 162 -1.01 9.21 1.15
C GLU A 162 -0.36 7.96 1.73
N ARG A 163 0.87 7.68 1.34
CA ARG A 163 1.67 6.59 1.90
C ARG A 163 2.86 7.16 2.66
N THR A 164 3.00 6.82 3.93
CA THR A 164 4.07 7.32 4.80
C THR A 164 4.63 6.21 5.69
N ALA A 165 5.86 6.38 6.16
CA ALA A 165 6.43 5.52 7.20
C ALA A 165 6.29 6.20 8.56
N LYS A 166 5.93 5.41 9.59
CA LYS A 166 5.70 5.86 10.96
C LYS A 166 6.31 4.89 11.96
N ALA A 167 6.83 5.41 13.08
CA ALA A 167 7.14 4.58 14.23
C ALA A 167 5.85 4.11 14.89
N TYR A 168 5.78 2.82 15.20
CA TYR A 168 4.64 2.16 15.80
C TYR A 168 4.87 2.02 17.31
N HIS A 169 4.04 2.62 18.12
CA HIS A 169 4.13 2.54 19.57
C HIS A 169 2.78 2.19 20.19
N VAL A 170 2.73 1.11 20.95
CA VAL A 170 1.54 0.71 21.71
C VAL A 170 1.59 1.38 23.06
N GLY A 171 0.59 2.24 23.33
CA GLY A 171 0.43 2.92 24.62
C GLY A 171 -0.33 2.07 25.65
N ASP A 172 -0.31 2.52 26.89
CA ASP A 172 -0.95 1.83 28.02
C ASP A 172 -2.49 1.78 27.93
N ASN A 173 -3.09 2.63 27.09
CA ASN A 173 -4.54 2.73 26.89
C ASN A 173 -5.06 1.87 25.71
N ASP A 174 -4.31 0.85 25.29
CA ASP A 174 -4.62 0.01 24.12
C ASP A 174 -4.79 0.81 22.81
N MET A 175 -4.16 1.98 22.73
CA MET A 175 -4.05 2.78 21.51
C MET A 175 -2.64 2.69 20.95
N VAL A 176 -2.55 2.71 19.63
CA VAL A 176 -1.29 2.82 18.91
C VAL A 176 -1.07 4.26 18.50
N GLU A 177 0.08 4.78 18.84
CA GLU A 177 0.62 6.04 18.33
C GLU A 177 1.50 5.76 17.11
N LEU A 178 1.15 6.38 15.98
CA LEU A 178 1.89 6.34 14.72
C LEU A 178 2.59 7.72 14.54
N ARG A 179 3.87 7.80 14.84
CA ARG A 179 4.66 9.04 14.82
C ARG A 179 5.67 9.04 13.67
N ALA A 180 5.89 10.19 13.05
CA ALA A 180 7.02 10.36 12.14
C ALA A 180 8.35 10.17 12.90
N PHE A 181 9.34 9.59 12.24
CA PHE A 181 10.68 9.44 12.83
C PHE A 181 11.62 10.48 12.20
N SER A 182 11.41 11.73 12.62
CA SER A 182 12.01 12.93 12.03
C SER A 182 12.30 13.97 13.09
N ASP A 183 13.33 14.80 12.86
CA ASP A 183 13.63 16.02 13.64
C ASP A 183 12.93 17.27 13.07
N ASP A 184 12.19 17.13 11.97
CA ASP A 184 11.43 18.22 11.35
C ASP A 184 10.08 18.43 12.07
N PRO A 185 9.86 19.57 12.75
CA PRO A 185 8.66 19.79 13.54
C PRO A 185 7.35 19.81 12.74
N ARG A 186 7.42 19.91 11.41
CA ARG A 186 6.24 19.79 10.53
C ARG A 186 5.56 18.43 10.66
N TRP A 187 6.28 17.41 11.11
CA TRP A 187 5.81 16.04 11.20
C TRP A 187 5.46 15.58 12.61
N ASP A 188 5.45 16.47 13.60
CA ASP A 188 5.26 16.15 15.01
C ASP A 188 3.87 15.62 15.39
N GLN A 189 2.88 15.79 14.53
CA GLN A 189 1.51 15.35 14.80
C GLN A 189 1.39 13.83 14.66
N PRO A 190 1.15 13.07 15.76
CA PRO A 190 0.92 11.64 15.70
C PRO A 190 -0.50 11.32 15.23
N ILE A 191 -0.65 10.11 14.69
CA ILE A 191 -1.95 9.51 14.39
C ILE A 191 -2.20 8.45 15.45
N TYR A 192 -3.42 8.41 15.99
CA TYR A 192 -3.83 7.42 16.98
C TYR A 192 -4.86 6.47 16.37
N ILE A 193 -4.62 5.16 16.50
CA ILE A 193 -5.56 4.11 16.11
C ILE A 193 -5.70 3.09 17.23
N PRO A 194 -6.82 2.33 17.34
CA PRO A 194 -6.92 1.23 18.29
C PRO A 194 -5.87 0.16 18.03
N HIS A 195 -5.31 -0.42 19.09
CA HIS A 195 -4.37 -1.54 18.99
C HIS A 195 -5.03 -2.74 18.30
N ARG A 196 -4.27 -3.46 17.48
CA ARG A 196 -4.73 -4.61 16.68
C ARG A 196 -5.78 -4.29 15.62
N VAL A 197 -5.99 -3.03 15.33
CA VAL A 197 -6.83 -2.58 14.22
C VAL A 197 -5.92 -2.04 13.12
N TYR A 198 -5.92 -2.67 11.95
CA TYR A 198 -5.02 -2.30 10.84
C TYR A 198 -5.69 -1.38 9.83
N SER A 199 -7.00 -1.31 9.84
CA SER A 199 -7.79 -0.35 9.06
C SER A 199 -8.79 0.33 10.00
N HIS A 200 -8.66 1.63 10.18
CA HIS A 200 -9.48 2.44 11.09
C HIS A 200 -10.02 3.66 10.38
N VAL A 201 -11.32 3.91 10.55
CA VAL A 201 -11.97 5.10 9.99
C VAL A 201 -11.97 6.19 11.04
N LEU A 202 -11.28 7.29 10.73
CA LEU A 202 -11.30 8.52 11.52
C LEU A 202 -12.43 9.43 11.08
N GLU A 203 -12.55 10.58 11.74
CA GLU A 203 -13.51 11.61 11.39
C GLU A 203 -13.44 12.02 9.91
N ARG A 204 -14.57 12.41 9.32
CA ARG A 204 -14.70 12.82 7.91
C ARG A 204 -14.34 11.74 6.89
N GLY A 205 -14.38 10.45 7.28
CA GLY A 205 -14.17 9.34 6.36
C GLY A 205 -12.71 9.11 5.95
N LEU A 206 -11.74 9.69 6.68
CA LEU A 206 -10.33 9.36 6.53
C LEU A 206 -10.09 7.94 7.06
N VAL A 207 -9.62 7.04 6.20
CA VAL A 207 -9.24 5.68 6.57
C VAL A 207 -7.73 5.62 6.78
N ILE A 208 -7.30 5.04 7.89
CA ILE A 208 -5.90 4.79 8.21
C ILE A 208 -5.66 3.28 8.13
N GLU A 209 -4.69 2.87 7.34
CA GLU A 209 -4.31 1.46 7.20
C GLU A 209 -2.83 1.27 7.49
N VAL A 210 -2.50 0.30 8.35
CA VAL A 210 -1.12 -0.15 8.55
C VAL A 210 -0.89 -1.36 7.64
N VAL A 211 -0.11 -1.18 6.58
CA VAL A 211 -0.03 -2.14 5.47
C VAL A 211 1.25 -2.97 5.45
N ALA A 212 2.34 -2.47 6.05
CA ALA A 212 3.59 -3.23 6.09
C ALA A 212 4.44 -2.88 7.30
N VAL A 213 5.34 -3.79 7.66
CA VAL A 213 6.44 -3.56 8.60
C VAL A 213 7.71 -3.29 7.80
N VAL A 214 8.53 -2.34 8.25
CA VAL A 214 9.84 -2.05 7.66
C VAL A 214 10.88 -2.97 8.28
N LEU A 215 11.50 -3.82 7.47
CA LEU A 215 12.58 -4.74 7.89
C LEU A 215 13.96 -4.08 7.87
N GLY A 216 14.14 -3.03 7.06
CA GLY A 216 15.40 -2.32 6.93
C GLY A 216 15.36 -1.22 5.88
N ALA A 217 16.49 -0.56 5.66
CA ALA A 217 16.65 0.44 4.62
C ALA A 217 17.93 0.16 3.81
N TYR A 218 17.85 0.40 2.51
CA TYR A 218 18.98 0.30 1.58
C TYR A 218 19.27 1.68 0.99
N ARG A 219 20.53 2.09 1.04
CA ARG A 219 21.01 3.32 0.40
C ARG A 219 21.62 3.02 -0.95
N PRO A 220 21.01 3.44 -2.06
CA PRO A 220 21.58 3.33 -3.39
C PRO A 220 22.92 4.08 -3.48
N ARG A 221 23.88 3.54 -4.22
CA ARG A 221 25.14 4.26 -4.48
C ARG A 221 24.82 5.48 -5.36
N PRO A 222 25.33 6.68 -5.00
CA PRO A 222 25.13 7.85 -5.83
C PRO A 222 25.74 7.64 -7.22
N LYS A 223 24.97 7.91 -8.27
CA LYS A 223 25.52 7.98 -9.64
C LYS A 223 26.25 9.34 -9.76
N VAL A 224 27.57 9.32 -9.69
CA VAL A 224 28.37 10.52 -9.94
C VAL A 224 28.34 10.81 -11.44
N PRO A 225 27.89 12.00 -11.90
CA PRO A 225 27.94 12.33 -13.31
C PRO A 225 29.39 12.29 -13.81
N ARG A 226 29.63 11.65 -14.95
CA ARG A 226 30.92 11.80 -15.63
C ARG A 226 31.07 13.27 -16.03
N ARG A 227 32.13 13.93 -15.55
CA ARG A 227 32.52 15.26 -16.01
C ARG A 227 33.00 15.21 -17.45
#